data_60f2ecfebe1ff2c6863f5c6ba0e9f689
#
_entry.id   60f2ecfebe1ff2c6863f5c6ba0e9f689
#
_cell.length_a   1.000
_cell.length_b   1.000
_cell.length_c   1.000
_cell.angle_alpha   90.00
_cell.angle_beta   90.00
_cell.angle_gamma   90.00
#
_symmetry.space_group_name_H-M   'P 1'
#
loop_
_entity.id
_entity.type
_entity.pdbx_description
1 polymer ?
#
loop_
_entity_poly.entity_id
_entity_poly.type
_entity_poly.pdbx_seq_one_letter_code
_entity_poly.pdbx_strand_id
1 'polypeptide(L)'
;MKLEDLHYENNPGACRICVVEIEGRRNLAPSCKTECMEGMVVQTHSPRVMNARKTVMELILSNHPAECLTCSSNGHCELQAIAHDLGIREIRYKGEMSTFQIDRSPSIVRNMNKCIMCRRCETMCNNIQTVGALTAVNLYGFRTGYCR
;
A
#
# COMPACT_ATOMS: atom_id res chain seq x y z
N MET A 1 16.47 11.84 16.95
CA MET A 1 15.58 10.98 16.14
C MET A 1 16.33 10.70 14.85
N LYS A 2 16.72 9.45 14.60
CA LYS A 2 17.45 9.07 13.40
C LYS A 2 16.46 8.83 12.26
N LEU A 3 16.91 9.01 11.00
CA LEU A 3 16.07 8.74 9.81
C LEU A 3 15.53 7.30 9.78
N GLU A 4 16.26 6.37 10.38
CA GLU A 4 15.95 4.96 10.54
C GLU A 4 14.70 4.75 11.40
N ASP A 5 14.53 5.57 12.46
CA ASP A 5 13.39 5.52 13.37
C ASP A 5 12.09 5.98 12.69
N LEU A 6 12.19 6.95 11.75
CA LEU A 6 11.06 7.44 10.96
C LEU A 6 10.47 6.38 10.02
N HIS A 7 11.31 5.50 9.49
CA HIS A 7 10.87 4.42 8.60
C HIS A 7 10.03 3.37 9.34
N TYR A 8 10.38 3.02 10.57
CA TYR A 8 9.68 2.01 11.34
C TYR A 8 8.28 2.50 11.78
N GLU A 9 8.18 3.71 12.25
CA GLU A 9 6.91 4.28 12.71
C GLU A 9 5.91 4.56 11.58
N ASN A 10 6.39 4.76 10.35
CA ASN A 10 5.56 5.08 9.20
C ASN A 10 5.12 3.86 8.37
N ASN A 11 5.23 2.66 8.90
CA ASN A 11 4.86 1.42 8.23
C ASN A 11 3.57 0.82 8.81
N PRO A 12 2.39 1.20 8.32
CA PRO A 12 1.11 0.76 8.88
C PRO A 12 0.77 -0.71 8.64
N GLY A 13 1.51 -1.42 7.76
CA GLY A 13 1.26 -2.81 7.40
C GLY A 13 -0.04 -3.04 6.62
N ALA A 14 -0.64 -1.99 6.07
CA ALA A 14 -1.97 -2.03 5.46
C ALA A 14 -1.97 -2.66 4.06
N CYS A 15 -1.02 -2.30 3.20
CA CYS A 15 -1.00 -2.72 1.79
C CYS A 15 -0.60 -4.18 1.57
N ARG A 16 0.06 -4.83 2.55
CA ARG A 16 0.48 -6.25 2.50
C ARG A 16 1.42 -6.66 1.38
N ILE A 17 1.95 -5.73 0.59
CA ILE A 17 2.87 -6.06 -0.51
C ILE A 17 4.22 -6.62 -0.02
N CYS A 18 4.60 -6.29 1.21
CA CYS A 18 5.84 -6.71 1.85
C CYS A 18 5.74 -8.05 2.61
N VAL A 19 4.74 -8.88 2.35
CA VAL A 19 4.59 -10.17 3.04
C VAL A 19 5.80 -11.07 2.83
N VAL A 20 6.16 -11.79 3.90
CA VAL A 20 7.25 -12.77 3.94
C VAL A 20 6.77 -14.04 4.64
N GLU A 21 7.45 -15.13 4.39
CA GLU A 21 7.25 -16.39 5.09
C GLU A 21 8.31 -16.54 6.18
N ILE A 22 7.87 -16.84 7.39
CA ILE A 22 8.74 -17.04 8.55
C ILE A 22 8.62 -18.51 8.95
N GLU A 23 9.76 -19.19 9.05
CA GLU A 23 9.79 -20.59 9.45
C GLU A 23 9.10 -20.78 10.81
N GLY A 24 8.29 -21.84 10.91
CA GLY A 24 7.47 -22.10 12.10
C GLY A 24 6.18 -21.28 12.21
N ARG A 25 5.93 -20.30 11.34
CA ARG A 25 4.67 -19.55 11.32
C ARG A 25 3.75 -20.05 10.20
N ARG A 26 2.49 -20.31 10.56
CA ARG A 26 1.47 -20.73 9.58
C ARG A 26 1.11 -19.65 8.58
N ASN A 27 1.06 -18.40 9.00
CA ASN A 27 0.61 -17.28 8.19
C ASN A 27 1.79 -16.43 7.70
N LEU A 28 1.66 -15.86 6.49
CA LEU A 28 2.59 -14.86 5.99
C LEU A 28 2.50 -13.59 6.86
N ALA A 29 3.65 -13.01 7.15
CA ALA A 29 3.78 -11.82 7.99
C ALA A 29 4.16 -10.59 7.14
N PRO A 30 3.62 -9.39 7.43
CA PRO A 30 4.08 -8.17 6.79
C PRO A 30 5.43 -7.75 7.38
N SER A 31 6.50 -7.75 6.57
CA SER A 31 7.84 -7.46 7.06
C SER A 31 7.98 -6.06 7.67
N CYS A 32 7.21 -5.08 7.17
CA CYS A 32 7.22 -3.72 7.70
C CYS A 32 6.67 -3.57 9.14
N LYS A 33 6.01 -4.60 9.70
CA LYS A 33 5.43 -4.60 11.06
C LYS A 33 5.89 -5.78 11.91
N THR A 34 6.71 -6.64 11.37
CA THR A 34 7.18 -7.83 12.08
C THR A 34 8.54 -7.53 12.69
N GLU A 35 8.64 -7.64 13.99
CA GLU A 35 9.89 -7.51 14.71
C GLU A 35 10.81 -8.69 14.40
N CYS A 36 12.08 -8.39 14.17
CA CYS A 36 13.10 -9.41 13.98
C CYS A 36 13.48 -10.01 15.35
N MET A 37 13.59 -11.32 15.37
CA MET A 37 14.04 -12.08 16.55
C MET A 37 15.29 -12.88 16.20
N GLU A 38 16.12 -13.13 17.19
CA GLU A 38 17.31 -13.96 17.02
C GLU A 38 16.92 -15.37 16.56
N GLY A 39 17.66 -15.89 15.57
CA GLY A 39 17.38 -17.19 14.97
C GLY A 39 16.18 -17.24 14.00
N MET A 40 15.54 -16.11 13.70
CA MET A 40 14.43 -16.07 12.74
C MET A 40 14.91 -16.37 11.32
N VAL A 41 14.31 -17.38 10.70
CA VAL A 41 14.52 -17.73 9.28
C VAL A 41 13.39 -17.15 8.45
N VAL A 42 13.72 -16.27 7.50
CA VAL A 42 12.75 -15.53 6.67
C VAL A 42 12.95 -15.84 5.19
N GLN A 43 11.89 -16.30 4.54
CA GLN A 43 11.82 -16.54 3.11
C GLN A 43 11.11 -15.37 2.43
N THR A 44 11.84 -14.65 1.58
CA THR A 44 11.30 -13.47 0.88
C THR A 44 10.77 -13.78 -0.52
N HIS A 45 11.14 -14.91 -1.10
CA HIS A 45 10.84 -15.29 -2.49
C HIS A 45 10.31 -16.73 -2.62
N SER A 46 9.76 -17.32 -1.53
CA SER A 46 9.12 -18.62 -1.67
C SER A 46 7.94 -18.54 -2.64
N PRO A 47 7.56 -19.65 -3.31
CA PRO A 47 6.41 -19.67 -4.21
C PRO A 47 5.12 -19.15 -3.54
N ARG A 48 4.97 -19.44 -2.25
CA ARG A 48 3.85 -18.99 -1.44
C ARG A 48 3.84 -17.46 -1.27
N VAL A 49 5.00 -16.86 -0.99
CA VAL A 49 5.17 -15.40 -0.87
C VAL A 49 4.90 -14.72 -2.21
N MET A 50 5.48 -15.24 -3.30
CA MET A 50 5.32 -14.65 -4.64
C MET A 50 3.86 -14.70 -5.10
N ASN A 51 3.14 -15.81 -4.88
CA ASN A 51 1.72 -15.92 -5.20
C ASN A 51 0.87 -14.95 -4.35
N ALA A 52 1.17 -14.81 -3.07
CA ALA A 52 0.47 -13.87 -2.20
C ALA A 52 0.69 -12.42 -2.64
N ARG A 53 1.94 -12.02 -2.94
CA ARG A 53 2.25 -10.67 -3.45
C ARG A 53 1.56 -10.38 -4.78
N LYS A 54 1.54 -11.37 -5.69
CA LYS A 54 0.84 -11.25 -6.96
C LYS A 54 -0.65 -11.01 -6.75
N THR A 55 -1.28 -11.78 -5.89
CA THR A 55 -2.71 -11.62 -5.54
C THR A 55 -2.98 -10.24 -4.92
N VAL A 56 -2.17 -9.82 -3.96
CA VAL A 56 -2.28 -8.50 -3.33
C VAL A 56 -2.15 -7.38 -4.35
N MET A 57 -1.17 -7.48 -5.25
CA MET A 57 -0.97 -6.48 -6.29
C MET A 57 -2.13 -6.42 -7.27
N GLU A 58 -2.65 -7.56 -7.71
CA GLU A 58 -3.84 -7.60 -8.56
C GLU A 58 -5.07 -6.98 -7.91
N LEU A 59 -5.26 -7.19 -6.60
CA LEU A 59 -6.33 -6.56 -5.82
C LEU A 59 -6.15 -5.03 -5.72
N ILE A 60 -4.92 -4.55 -5.55
CA ILE A 60 -4.61 -3.11 -5.57
C ILE A 60 -4.93 -2.54 -6.95
N LEU A 61 -4.46 -3.19 -8.01
CA LEU A 61 -4.67 -2.75 -9.39
C LEU A 61 -6.14 -2.79 -9.81
N SER A 62 -6.92 -3.76 -9.33
CA SER A 62 -8.35 -3.86 -9.64
C SER A 62 -9.16 -2.64 -9.18
N ASN A 63 -8.66 -1.93 -8.18
CA ASN A 63 -9.25 -0.71 -7.64
C ASN A 63 -8.48 0.56 -8.03
N HIS A 64 -7.50 0.46 -8.93
CA HIS A 64 -6.70 1.60 -9.37
C HIS A 64 -7.08 1.97 -10.81
N PRO A 65 -7.19 3.28 -11.17
CA PRO A 65 -7.48 3.67 -12.54
C PRO A 65 -6.41 3.18 -13.52
N ALA A 66 -6.83 2.60 -14.63
CA ALA A 66 -5.94 2.08 -15.68
C ALA A 66 -5.42 3.17 -16.64
N GLU A 67 -5.37 4.43 -16.19
CA GLU A 67 -5.00 5.61 -16.99
C GLU A 67 -3.50 5.92 -16.88
N CYS A 68 -2.64 4.90 -16.98
CA CYS A 68 -1.20 5.06 -16.78
C CYS A 68 -0.57 6.03 -17.79
N LEU A 69 -1.00 6.01 -19.05
CA LEU A 69 -0.42 6.84 -20.11
C LEU A 69 -0.62 8.35 -19.88
N THR A 70 -1.70 8.74 -19.21
CA THR A 70 -2.01 10.14 -18.88
C THR A 70 -1.66 10.51 -17.45
N CYS A 71 -1.12 9.57 -16.68
CA CYS A 71 -0.76 9.78 -15.29
C CYS A 71 0.57 10.52 -15.17
N SER A 72 0.62 11.54 -14.29
CA SER A 72 1.85 12.28 -14.00
C SER A 72 3.00 11.44 -13.45
N SER A 73 2.71 10.26 -12.88
CA SER A 73 3.71 9.33 -12.35
C SER A 73 4.14 8.26 -13.37
N ASN A 74 3.68 8.34 -14.60
CA ASN A 74 4.05 7.36 -15.62
C ASN A 74 5.57 7.31 -15.83
N GLY A 75 6.14 6.10 -15.90
CA GLY A 75 7.57 5.88 -16.07
C GLY A 75 8.42 5.95 -14.78
N HIS A 76 7.87 6.47 -13.67
CA HIS A 76 8.53 6.48 -12.35
C HIS A 76 7.57 6.09 -11.21
N CYS A 77 6.57 5.29 -11.53
CA CYS A 77 5.57 4.80 -10.58
C CYS A 77 6.00 3.46 -9.98
N GLU A 78 6.16 3.40 -8.66
CA GLU A 78 6.49 2.17 -7.93
C GLU A 78 5.43 1.07 -8.15
N LEU A 79 4.15 1.44 -8.27
CA LEU A 79 3.07 0.49 -8.52
C LEU A 79 3.25 -0.22 -9.87
N GLN A 80 3.62 0.53 -10.93
CA GLN A 80 3.94 -0.04 -12.25
C GLN A 80 5.16 -0.95 -12.18
N ALA A 81 6.23 -0.51 -11.52
CA ALA A 81 7.46 -1.29 -11.39
C ALA A 81 7.20 -2.63 -10.69
N ILE A 82 6.53 -2.62 -9.53
CA ILE A 82 6.22 -3.85 -8.79
C ILE A 82 5.28 -4.77 -9.58
N ALA A 83 4.30 -4.22 -10.30
CA ALA A 83 3.40 -5.01 -11.15
C ALA A 83 4.15 -5.71 -12.29
N HIS A 84 5.11 -5.02 -12.89
CA HIS A 84 5.99 -5.58 -13.92
C HIS A 84 6.88 -6.69 -13.34
N ASP A 85 7.52 -6.45 -12.20
CA ASP A 85 8.42 -7.42 -11.54
C ASP A 85 7.69 -8.70 -11.11
N LEU A 86 6.41 -8.57 -10.72
CA LEU A 86 5.54 -9.71 -10.39
C LEU A 86 4.95 -10.38 -11.64
N GLY A 87 5.25 -9.88 -12.83
CA GLY A 87 4.78 -10.43 -14.10
C GLY A 87 3.25 -10.36 -14.28
N ILE A 88 2.61 -9.30 -13.75
CA ILE A 88 1.17 -9.11 -13.88
C ILE A 88 0.87 -8.53 -15.26
N ARG A 89 0.19 -9.31 -16.08
CA ARG A 89 -0.26 -8.90 -17.43
C ARG A 89 -1.77 -8.67 -17.49
N GLU A 90 -2.51 -9.39 -16.67
CA GLU A 90 -3.97 -9.33 -16.61
C GLU A 90 -4.40 -9.26 -15.14
N ILE A 91 -5.46 -8.52 -14.86
CA ILE A 91 -6.06 -8.41 -13.55
C ILE A 91 -7.24 -9.38 -13.47
N ARG A 92 -7.11 -10.42 -12.66
CA ARG A 92 -8.14 -11.47 -12.52
C ARG A 92 -9.34 -11.03 -11.68
N TYR A 93 -9.19 -9.98 -10.89
CA TYR A 93 -10.23 -9.52 -9.97
C TYR A 93 -10.93 -8.28 -10.51
N LYS A 94 -12.24 -8.25 -10.36
CA LYS A 94 -13.04 -7.06 -10.64
C LYS A 94 -13.09 -6.21 -9.38
N GLY A 95 -12.53 -5.02 -9.44
CA GLY A 95 -12.59 -4.05 -8.34
C GLY A 95 -13.91 -3.27 -8.33
N GLU A 96 -14.26 -2.77 -7.16
CA GLU A 96 -15.33 -1.78 -6.97
C GLU A 96 -14.69 -0.39 -6.95
N MET A 97 -14.70 0.29 -8.10
CA MET A 97 -14.14 1.64 -8.20
C MET A 97 -15.19 2.67 -7.81
N SER A 98 -14.92 3.43 -6.74
CA SER A 98 -15.65 4.65 -6.42
C SER A 98 -15.00 5.83 -7.11
N THR A 99 -15.81 6.77 -7.59
CA THR A 99 -15.32 8.02 -8.18
C THR A 99 -15.38 9.12 -7.13
N PHE A 100 -14.25 9.75 -6.87
CA PHE A 100 -14.12 10.86 -5.94
C PHE A 100 -13.81 12.15 -6.69
N GLN A 101 -14.37 13.26 -6.20
CA GLN A 101 -13.99 14.57 -6.68
C GLN A 101 -12.54 14.88 -6.33
N ILE A 102 -11.80 15.46 -7.28
CA ILE A 102 -10.42 15.87 -7.03
C ILE A 102 -10.45 17.13 -6.15
N ASP A 103 -9.82 17.05 -5.00
CA ASP A 103 -9.65 18.17 -4.10
C ASP A 103 -8.46 19.02 -4.56
N ARG A 104 -8.74 20.26 -4.90
CA ARG A 104 -7.75 21.24 -5.38
C ARG A 104 -7.70 22.42 -4.42
N SER A 105 -6.92 22.26 -3.35
CA SER A 105 -6.59 23.41 -2.50
C SER A 105 -5.44 24.25 -3.09
N PRO A 106 -5.21 25.47 -2.61
CA PRO A 106 -4.11 26.31 -3.11
C PRO A 106 -2.72 25.68 -2.97
N SER A 107 -2.52 24.83 -1.98
CA SER A 107 -1.23 24.25 -1.65
C SER A 107 -1.10 22.77 -1.98
N ILE A 108 -2.21 22.02 -2.04
CA ILE A 108 -2.20 20.56 -2.21
C ILE A 108 -3.30 20.15 -3.18
N VAL A 109 -2.95 19.29 -4.13
CA VAL A 109 -3.93 18.60 -4.98
C VAL A 109 -4.04 17.15 -4.53
N ARG A 110 -5.25 16.73 -4.12
CA ARG A 110 -5.51 15.37 -3.67
C ARG A 110 -6.48 14.66 -4.61
N ASN A 111 -6.01 13.57 -5.21
CA ASN A 111 -6.81 12.70 -6.06
C ASN A 111 -7.00 11.33 -5.41
N MET A 112 -8.14 11.13 -4.76
CA MET A 112 -8.47 9.89 -4.05
C MET A 112 -8.71 8.70 -4.98
N ASN A 113 -9.00 8.94 -6.27
CA ASN A 113 -9.15 7.85 -7.23
C ASN A 113 -7.84 7.06 -7.43
N LYS A 114 -6.69 7.71 -7.19
CA LYS A 114 -5.36 7.10 -7.29
C LYS A 114 -4.83 6.53 -5.97
N CYS A 115 -5.63 6.56 -4.90
CA CYS A 115 -5.22 6.07 -3.60
C CYS A 115 -5.22 4.54 -3.56
N ILE A 116 -4.11 3.95 -3.12
CA ILE A 116 -3.96 2.49 -2.93
C ILE A 116 -4.25 2.03 -1.49
N MET A 117 -4.75 2.91 -0.65
CA MET A 117 -5.10 2.64 0.76
C MET A 117 -3.94 2.11 1.62
N CYS A 118 -2.70 2.50 1.32
CA CYS A 118 -1.53 2.08 2.09
C CYS A 118 -1.42 2.72 3.48
N ARG A 119 -2.20 3.76 3.78
CA ARG A 119 -2.28 4.48 5.06
C ARG A 119 -0.97 5.17 5.50
N ARG A 120 0.03 5.28 4.64
CA ARG A 120 1.29 5.95 4.97
C ARG A 120 1.09 7.43 5.31
N CYS A 121 0.25 8.14 4.56
CA CYS A 121 -0.06 9.55 4.82
C CYS A 121 -0.76 9.76 6.16
N GLU A 122 -1.66 8.86 6.55
CA GLU A 122 -2.33 8.88 7.84
C GLU A 122 -1.33 8.66 8.99
N THR A 123 -0.50 7.63 8.87
CA THR A 123 0.52 7.33 9.88
C THR A 123 1.51 8.48 10.03
N MET A 124 1.96 9.07 8.92
CA MET A 124 2.85 10.25 8.95
C MET A 124 2.17 11.43 9.64
N CYS A 125 0.91 11.70 9.31
CA CYS A 125 0.15 12.81 9.87
C CYS A 125 -0.09 12.65 11.38
N ASN A 126 -0.39 11.42 11.82
CA ASN A 126 -0.72 11.16 13.22
C ASN A 126 0.52 10.95 14.09
N ASN A 127 1.47 10.13 13.64
CA ASN A 127 2.58 9.69 14.48
C ASN A 127 3.79 10.64 14.40
N ILE A 128 4.06 11.19 13.23
CA ILE A 128 5.25 12.02 13.01
C ILE A 128 4.91 13.51 13.11
N GLN A 129 3.89 13.95 12.39
CA GLN A 129 3.45 15.35 12.41
C GLN A 129 2.57 15.69 13.62
N THR A 130 1.99 14.69 14.26
CA THR A 130 1.08 14.80 15.43
C THR A 130 -0.14 15.73 15.23
N VAL A 131 -0.45 16.04 13.95
CA VAL A 131 -1.55 16.95 13.58
C VAL A 131 -2.91 16.26 13.57
N GLY A 132 -2.97 14.97 13.21
CA GLY A 132 -4.23 14.21 13.15
C GLY A 132 -5.22 14.68 12.08
N ALA A 133 -4.75 15.40 11.04
CA ALA A 133 -5.60 15.95 10.00
C ALA A 133 -6.08 14.91 8.97
N LEU A 134 -5.40 13.76 8.88
CA LEU A 134 -5.73 12.69 7.95
C LEU A 134 -6.12 11.43 8.70
N THR A 135 -7.31 10.91 8.40
CA THR A 135 -7.76 9.62 8.92
C THR A 135 -8.53 8.85 7.87
N ALA A 136 -8.44 7.53 7.91
CA ALA A 136 -9.25 6.66 7.06
C ALA A 136 -10.67 6.57 7.64
N VAL A 137 -11.67 6.89 6.84
CA VAL A 137 -13.09 6.80 7.21
C VAL A 137 -13.77 5.71 6.39
N ASN A 138 -14.80 5.06 6.93
CA ASN A 138 -15.59 3.98 6.31
C ASN A 138 -14.77 2.73 5.92
N LEU A 139 -14.36 1.96 6.89
CA LEU A 139 -13.58 0.72 6.71
C LEU A 139 -14.39 -0.46 6.14
N TYR A 140 -15.70 -0.32 5.96
CA TYR A 140 -16.57 -1.41 5.50
C TYR A 140 -16.98 -1.19 4.03
N GLY A 141 -16.24 -1.82 3.10
CA GLY A 141 -16.70 -2.11 1.74
C GLY A 141 -16.59 -1.01 0.71
N PHE A 142 -16.32 0.25 1.07
CA PHE A 142 -16.19 1.35 0.12
C PHE A 142 -14.83 2.05 0.25
N ARG A 143 -14.28 2.51 -0.87
CA ARG A 143 -13.10 3.36 -0.85
C ARG A 143 -13.36 4.57 0.01
N THR A 144 -12.57 4.67 1.03
CA THR A 144 -12.70 5.70 2.02
C THR A 144 -11.96 6.95 1.61
N GLY A 145 -12.66 8.07 1.67
CA GLY A 145 -12.02 9.36 1.66
C GLY A 145 -11.25 9.56 2.98
N TYR A 146 -10.14 10.25 2.91
CA TYR A 146 -9.55 10.86 4.09
C TYR A 146 -10.30 12.16 4.33
N CYS A 147 -10.96 12.28 5.46
CA CYS A 147 -11.54 13.53 5.91
C CYS A 147 -10.65 14.11 7.02
N ARG A 148 -10.40 15.26 6.78
CA ARG A 148 -10.85 16.50 7.25
C ARG A 148 -10.31 17.62 6.59
#